data_083c2d46a1dc19a2697533c0f5861812
#
_entry.id   083c2d46a1dc19a2697533c0f5861812
#
_cell.length_a   1.000
_cell.length_b   1.000
_cell.length_c   1.000
_cell.angle_alpha   90.00
_cell.angle_beta   90.00
_cell.angle_gamma   90.00
#
_symmetry.space_group_name_H-M   'P 1'
#
loop_
_entity.id
_entity.type
_entity.pdbx_description
1 polymer ?
#
loop_
_entity_poly.entity_id
_entity_poly.type
_entity_poly.pdbx_seq_one_letter_code
_entity_poly.pdbx_strand_id
1 'polypeptide(L)'
;PDWKARGKSWPVIAEYTGNYFPTSGSTGEVEGAGLGYGVSRGKAIWVVLPYVAKDLRKNERTWWGDIDATVGYAKTNLPRICAEFGGDPKKVVLCGFSRGAIGVSFLGLHDNDVAQLWCGLWAHDHFDGMLEWKGHAWGSPLARYREEATVRLRRLAGRPLLVTQAGAETKKFIASVAPTNVEFLNVDMAAHFGTFPNELAKHPHNDRWPLRDGPATASARTWFDRVTATDKAAK
;
A
#
# COMPACT_ATOMS: atom_id res chain seq x y z
N PRO A 1 17.80 4.77 -15.89
CA PRO A 1 17.93 3.49 -15.22
C PRO A 1 18.11 2.38 -16.25
N ASP A 2 19.02 1.44 -15.98
CA ASP A 2 19.42 0.36 -16.88
C ASP A 2 18.39 -0.79 -16.90
N TRP A 3 17.10 -0.45 -16.98
CA TRP A 3 16.06 -1.45 -17.03
C TRP A 3 16.15 -2.27 -18.32
N LYS A 4 16.20 -3.58 -18.17
CA LYS A 4 16.08 -4.54 -19.27
C LYS A 4 15.06 -5.59 -18.84
N ALA A 5 14.05 -5.84 -19.66
CA ALA A 5 13.01 -6.84 -19.40
C ALA A 5 13.55 -8.27 -19.23
N ARG A 6 14.69 -8.57 -19.85
CA ARG A 6 15.29 -9.90 -19.81
C ARG A 6 16.62 -9.88 -19.06
N GLY A 7 16.79 -10.77 -18.09
CA GLY A 7 18.05 -11.04 -17.42
C GLY A 7 18.25 -10.47 -16.03
N LYS A 8 17.27 -9.72 -15.47
CA LYS A 8 17.25 -9.31 -14.06
C LYS A 8 15.88 -9.57 -13.44
N SER A 9 15.88 -10.00 -12.20
CA SER A 9 14.69 -10.21 -11.38
C SER A 9 14.51 -8.98 -10.49
N TRP A 10 13.68 -8.03 -10.95
CA TRP A 10 13.46 -6.76 -10.26
C TRP A 10 12.45 -6.90 -9.13
N PRO A 11 12.66 -6.29 -7.97
CA PRO A 11 11.59 -6.13 -7.00
C PRO A 11 10.46 -5.31 -7.62
N VAL A 12 9.25 -5.55 -7.12
CA VAL A 12 8.03 -4.86 -7.57
C VAL A 12 7.38 -4.19 -6.37
N ILE A 13 6.92 -2.97 -6.55
CA ILE A 13 6.06 -2.29 -5.59
C ILE A 13 4.73 -1.99 -6.26
N ALA A 14 3.68 -2.61 -5.76
CA ALA A 14 2.32 -2.38 -6.19
C ALA A 14 1.65 -1.38 -5.25
N GLU A 15 0.87 -0.45 -5.78
CA GLU A 15 0.28 0.64 -5.00
C GLU A 15 -1.21 0.79 -5.26
N TYR A 16 -1.98 0.96 -4.18
CA TYR A 16 -3.35 1.46 -4.21
C TYR A 16 -3.41 2.93 -3.79
N THR A 17 -4.05 3.77 -4.59
CA THR A 17 -4.16 5.22 -4.36
C THR A 17 -5.14 5.59 -3.24
N GLY A 18 -5.03 6.82 -2.75
CA GLY A 18 -6.02 7.43 -1.87
C GLY A 18 -7.38 7.68 -2.54
N ASN A 19 -8.38 8.06 -1.76
CA ASN A 19 -9.66 8.55 -2.28
C ASN A 19 -9.47 9.85 -3.06
N TYR A 20 -10.40 10.15 -3.95
CA TYR A 20 -10.62 11.51 -4.43
C TYR A 20 -10.91 12.42 -3.22
N PHE A 21 -9.97 13.30 -2.93
CA PHE A 21 -10.04 14.26 -1.85
C PHE A 21 -9.35 15.57 -2.25
N PRO A 22 -10.07 16.49 -2.89
CA PRO A 22 -9.50 17.72 -3.48
C PRO A 22 -8.71 18.57 -2.50
N THR A 23 -9.12 18.60 -1.22
CA THR A 23 -8.44 19.36 -0.16
C THR A 23 -6.97 18.92 0.00
N SER A 24 -6.70 17.62 -0.06
CA SER A 24 -5.33 17.08 -0.01
C SER A 24 -4.62 17.06 -1.36
N GLY A 25 -5.36 17.31 -2.44
CA GLY A 25 -4.86 17.17 -3.81
C GLY A 25 -4.91 15.73 -4.34
N SER A 26 -5.46 14.78 -3.58
CA SER A 26 -5.63 13.40 -4.04
C SER A 26 -6.71 13.33 -5.12
N THR A 27 -6.35 12.77 -6.28
CA THR A 27 -7.24 12.66 -7.45
C THR A 27 -8.09 11.39 -7.43
N GLY A 28 -7.71 10.39 -6.64
CA GLY A 28 -8.31 9.06 -6.69
C GLY A 28 -7.96 8.24 -7.93
N GLU A 29 -7.20 8.83 -8.86
CA GLU A 29 -6.74 8.18 -10.08
C GLU A 29 -5.40 7.47 -9.89
N VAL A 30 -5.11 6.50 -10.72
CA VAL A 30 -3.85 5.73 -10.68
C VAL A 30 -2.63 6.64 -10.89
N GLU A 31 -2.72 7.65 -11.72
CA GLU A 31 -1.66 8.63 -11.98
C GLU A 31 -1.38 9.53 -10.76
N GLY A 32 -2.32 9.58 -9.80
CA GLY A 32 -2.19 10.33 -8.56
C GLY A 32 -1.27 9.70 -7.54
N ALA A 33 -0.85 8.46 -7.71
CA ALA A 33 0.00 7.73 -6.78
C ALA A 33 1.41 8.32 -6.66
N GLY A 34 2.02 8.17 -5.50
CA GLY A 34 3.36 8.70 -5.26
C GLY A 34 4.18 7.94 -4.23
N LEU A 35 3.54 7.12 -3.41
CA LEU A 35 4.16 6.45 -2.29
C LEU A 35 5.23 5.44 -2.76
N GLY A 36 4.85 4.52 -3.63
CA GLY A 36 5.72 3.47 -4.15
C GLY A 36 6.83 4.02 -5.04
N TYR A 37 6.53 5.04 -5.86
CA TYR A 37 7.54 5.67 -6.71
C TYR A 37 8.70 6.25 -5.88
N GLY A 38 8.39 6.99 -4.83
CA GLY A 38 9.39 7.63 -3.97
C GLY A 38 10.28 6.63 -3.23
N VAL A 39 9.76 5.44 -2.93
CA VAL A 39 10.55 4.36 -2.30
C VAL A 39 11.34 3.56 -3.33
N SER A 40 10.79 3.31 -4.50
CA SER A 40 11.44 2.53 -5.56
C SER A 40 12.77 3.13 -6.04
N ARG A 41 12.90 4.44 -6.03
CA ARG A 41 14.09 5.16 -6.51
C ARG A 41 14.50 4.75 -7.94
N GLY A 42 13.56 4.25 -8.75
CA GLY A 42 13.86 3.65 -10.04
C GLY A 42 14.62 2.32 -9.99
N LYS A 43 14.69 1.67 -8.81
CA LYS A 43 15.34 0.35 -8.60
C LYS A 43 14.35 -0.79 -8.49
N ALA A 44 13.06 -0.51 -8.61
CA ALA A 44 11.97 -1.47 -8.62
C ALA A 44 10.99 -1.14 -9.74
N ILE A 45 10.24 -2.13 -10.18
CA ILE A 45 9.06 -1.90 -11.02
C ILE A 45 7.97 -1.34 -10.13
N TRP A 46 7.46 -0.17 -10.45
CA TRP A 46 6.33 0.45 -9.75
C TRP A 46 5.06 0.27 -10.56
N VAL A 47 4.04 -0.29 -9.92
CA VAL A 47 2.75 -0.62 -10.53
C VAL A 47 1.66 0.01 -9.69
N VAL A 48 0.79 0.81 -10.29
CA VAL A 48 -0.40 1.33 -9.61
C VAL A 48 -1.61 0.52 -10.04
N LEU A 49 -2.28 -0.09 -9.06
CA LEU A 49 -3.44 -0.93 -9.29
C LEU A 49 -4.72 -0.07 -9.29
N PRO A 50 -5.61 -0.24 -10.27
CA PRO A 50 -6.89 0.44 -10.26
C PRO A 50 -7.84 -0.16 -9.24
N TYR A 51 -8.80 0.64 -8.80
CA TYR A 51 -10.04 0.15 -8.23
C TYR A 51 -11.04 -0.03 -9.38
N VAL A 52 -11.43 -1.22 -9.67
CA VAL A 52 -12.32 -1.49 -10.81
C VAL A 52 -13.71 -0.97 -10.51
N ALA A 53 -14.20 -0.01 -11.28
CA ALA A 53 -15.54 0.51 -11.12
C ALA A 53 -16.59 -0.57 -11.44
N LYS A 54 -17.82 -0.42 -10.94
CA LYS A 54 -18.92 -1.40 -11.15
C LYS A 54 -19.26 -1.66 -12.61
N ASP A 55 -18.95 -0.70 -13.51
CA ASP A 55 -19.10 -0.88 -14.94
C ASP A 55 -17.94 -1.66 -15.60
N LEU A 56 -16.93 -2.03 -14.85
CA LEU A 56 -15.72 -2.78 -15.25
C LEU A 56 -14.87 -2.09 -16.31
N ARG A 57 -15.05 -0.77 -16.55
CA ARG A 57 -14.43 -0.06 -17.67
C ARG A 57 -13.43 1.02 -17.27
N LYS A 58 -13.47 1.46 -16.01
CA LYS A 58 -12.65 2.57 -15.52
C LYS A 58 -12.18 2.33 -14.08
N ASN A 59 -11.25 3.18 -13.65
CA ASN A 59 -10.86 3.27 -12.26
C ASN A 59 -11.96 3.96 -11.44
N GLU A 60 -12.28 3.41 -10.26
CA GLU A 60 -13.14 4.06 -9.28
C GLU A 60 -12.32 5.04 -8.45
N ARG A 61 -12.75 6.29 -8.41
CA ARG A 61 -12.03 7.36 -7.72
C ARG A 61 -12.31 7.42 -6.23
N THR A 62 -13.43 6.80 -5.82
CA THR A 62 -13.94 6.88 -4.45
C THR A 62 -14.27 5.48 -3.96
N TRP A 63 -13.69 5.08 -2.82
CA TRP A 63 -13.82 3.76 -2.22
C TRP A 63 -13.45 2.60 -3.16
N TRP A 64 -14.26 1.54 -3.23
CA TRP A 64 -13.79 0.25 -3.73
C TRP A 64 -14.26 -0.11 -5.14
N GLY A 65 -15.31 0.55 -5.65
CA GLY A 65 -15.94 0.10 -6.89
C GLY A 65 -16.53 -1.31 -6.72
N ASP A 66 -16.15 -2.21 -7.61
CA ASP A 66 -16.39 -3.65 -7.50
C ASP A 66 -15.19 -4.33 -6.85
N ILE A 67 -15.40 -4.86 -5.63
CA ILE A 67 -14.32 -5.43 -4.81
C ILE A 67 -13.77 -6.70 -5.46
N ASP A 68 -14.65 -7.61 -5.92
CA ASP A 68 -14.22 -8.89 -6.50
C ASP A 68 -13.47 -8.67 -7.82
N ALA A 69 -13.94 -7.75 -8.65
CA ALA A 69 -13.25 -7.35 -9.88
C ALA A 69 -11.90 -6.68 -9.59
N THR A 70 -11.81 -5.85 -8.54
CA THR A 70 -10.56 -5.20 -8.13
C THR A 70 -9.53 -6.23 -7.65
N VAL A 71 -9.93 -7.17 -6.81
CA VAL A 71 -9.09 -8.28 -6.35
C VAL A 71 -8.70 -9.19 -7.53
N GLY A 72 -9.66 -9.54 -8.39
CA GLY A 72 -9.44 -10.31 -9.60
C GLY A 72 -8.45 -9.65 -10.56
N TYR A 73 -8.52 -8.31 -10.68
CA TYR A 73 -7.55 -7.54 -11.48
C TYR A 73 -6.13 -7.72 -10.98
N ALA A 74 -5.89 -7.60 -9.68
CA ALA A 74 -4.57 -7.80 -9.08
C ALA A 74 -4.07 -9.23 -9.31
N LYS A 75 -4.90 -10.23 -9.04
CA LYS A 75 -4.58 -11.67 -9.22
C LYS A 75 -4.19 -12.00 -10.67
N THR A 76 -4.86 -11.39 -11.64
CA THR A 76 -4.63 -11.67 -13.07
C THR A 76 -3.45 -10.88 -13.62
N ASN A 77 -3.38 -9.59 -13.33
CA ASN A 77 -2.46 -8.70 -14.05
C ASN A 77 -1.08 -8.58 -13.39
N LEU A 78 -0.98 -8.70 -12.07
CA LEU A 78 0.32 -8.57 -11.42
C LEU A 78 1.33 -9.65 -11.85
N PRO A 79 0.96 -10.95 -11.91
CA PRO A 79 1.87 -11.97 -12.46
C PRO A 79 2.26 -11.73 -13.92
N ARG A 80 1.32 -11.23 -14.74
CA ARG A 80 1.61 -10.86 -16.15
C ARG A 80 2.59 -9.71 -16.23
N ILE A 81 2.42 -8.67 -15.42
CA ILE A 81 3.35 -7.53 -15.35
C ILE A 81 4.74 -7.99 -14.92
N CYS A 82 4.83 -8.86 -13.90
CA CYS A 82 6.11 -9.43 -13.50
C CYS A 82 6.78 -10.18 -14.67
N ALA A 83 6.05 -11.04 -15.35
CA ALA A 83 6.58 -11.81 -16.49
C ALA A 83 7.00 -10.91 -17.66
N GLU A 84 6.20 -9.89 -17.99
CA GLU A 84 6.44 -9.00 -19.13
C GLU A 84 7.61 -8.05 -18.87
N PHE A 85 7.69 -7.48 -17.66
CA PHE A 85 8.68 -6.44 -17.32
C PHE A 85 9.88 -6.97 -16.51
N GLY A 86 9.99 -8.26 -16.29
CA GLY A 86 11.12 -8.87 -15.56
C GLY A 86 11.06 -8.65 -14.05
N GLY A 87 9.84 -8.53 -13.48
CA GLY A 87 9.62 -8.48 -12.05
C GLY A 87 9.75 -9.86 -11.41
N ASP A 88 10.21 -9.89 -10.16
CA ASP A 88 10.25 -11.11 -9.36
C ASP A 88 8.92 -11.29 -8.61
N PRO A 89 8.11 -12.30 -8.94
CA PRO A 89 6.84 -12.51 -8.27
C PRO A 89 6.97 -12.86 -6.77
N LYS A 90 8.18 -13.21 -6.31
CA LYS A 90 8.48 -13.43 -4.89
C LYS A 90 8.90 -12.17 -4.14
N LYS A 91 9.08 -11.04 -4.84
CA LYS A 91 9.56 -9.77 -4.30
C LYS A 91 8.58 -8.63 -4.58
N VAL A 92 7.30 -8.89 -4.41
CA VAL A 92 6.24 -7.91 -4.61
C VAL A 92 5.79 -7.36 -3.27
N VAL A 93 5.96 -6.07 -3.06
CA VAL A 93 5.43 -5.34 -1.91
C VAL A 93 4.16 -4.61 -2.32
N LEU A 94 3.10 -4.75 -1.53
CA LEU A 94 1.88 -3.95 -1.68
C LEU A 94 1.93 -2.76 -0.74
N CYS A 95 1.74 -1.55 -1.28
CA CYS A 95 1.60 -0.34 -0.47
C CYS A 95 0.32 0.42 -0.79
N GLY A 96 -0.04 1.36 0.07
CA GLY A 96 -1.18 2.23 -0.18
C GLY A 96 -1.30 3.37 0.80
N PHE A 97 -1.93 4.45 0.33
CA PHE A 97 -2.16 5.67 1.07
C PHE A 97 -3.66 5.87 1.33
N SER A 98 -4.03 6.35 2.53
CA SER A 98 -5.41 6.70 2.86
C SER A 98 -6.37 5.54 2.59
N ARG A 99 -7.32 5.66 1.66
CA ARG A 99 -8.12 4.53 1.15
C ARG A 99 -7.23 3.33 0.78
N GLY A 100 -6.14 3.59 0.07
CA GLY A 100 -5.19 2.55 -0.32
C GLY A 100 -4.53 1.86 0.86
N ALA A 101 -4.28 2.58 1.96
CA ALA A 101 -3.75 1.99 3.19
C ALA A 101 -4.75 1.00 3.83
N ILE A 102 -6.04 1.31 3.79
CA ILE A 102 -7.10 0.35 4.14
C ILE A 102 -7.08 -0.81 3.14
N GLY A 103 -6.99 -0.50 1.85
CA GLY A 103 -6.94 -1.46 0.74
C GLY A 103 -5.79 -2.45 0.81
N VAL A 104 -4.67 -2.09 1.45
CA VAL A 104 -3.53 -3.01 1.66
C VAL A 104 -3.97 -4.30 2.36
N SER A 105 -4.85 -4.24 3.35
CA SER A 105 -5.42 -5.46 3.94
C SER A 105 -6.82 -5.76 3.43
N PHE A 106 -7.68 -4.78 3.22
CA PHE A 106 -9.05 -4.98 2.77
C PHE A 106 -9.13 -5.69 1.40
N LEU A 107 -8.28 -5.29 0.46
CA LEU A 107 -8.16 -5.89 -0.88
C LEU A 107 -6.99 -6.87 -0.96
N GLY A 108 -5.82 -6.47 -0.46
CA GLY A 108 -4.59 -7.26 -0.57
C GLY A 108 -4.60 -8.54 0.28
N LEU A 109 -5.41 -8.61 1.33
CA LEU A 109 -5.63 -9.80 2.15
C LEU A 109 -7.08 -10.30 2.08
N HIS A 110 -7.79 -9.97 1.00
CA HIS A 110 -9.20 -10.32 0.82
C HIS A 110 -9.44 -11.84 0.86
N ASP A 111 -8.64 -12.58 0.13
CA ASP A 111 -8.67 -14.06 0.10
C ASP A 111 -7.22 -14.63 0.18
N ASN A 112 -7.13 -15.95 0.24
CA ASN A 112 -5.83 -16.62 0.35
C ASN A 112 -4.99 -16.48 -0.90
N ASP A 113 -5.60 -16.41 -2.09
CA ASP A 113 -4.87 -16.36 -3.36
C ASP A 113 -4.22 -14.97 -3.54
N VAL A 114 -5.00 -13.88 -3.37
CA VAL A 114 -4.45 -12.53 -3.49
C VAL A 114 -3.42 -12.27 -2.39
N ALA A 115 -3.64 -12.81 -1.20
CA ALA A 115 -2.70 -12.65 -0.09
C ALA A 115 -1.32 -13.24 -0.39
N GLN A 116 -1.20 -14.25 -1.24
CA GLN A 116 0.07 -14.87 -1.61
C GLN A 116 0.91 -14.06 -2.61
N LEU A 117 0.33 -13.03 -3.21
CA LEU A 117 1.04 -12.18 -4.17
C LEU A 117 2.12 -11.30 -3.51
N TRP A 118 2.04 -11.08 -2.20
CA TRP A 118 2.82 -10.07 -1.50
C TRP A 118 3.89 -10.69 -0.61
N CYS A 119 5.14 -10.25 -0.73
CA CYS A 119 6.20 -10.59 0.23
C CYS A 119 6.23 -9.63 1.45
N GLY A 120 5.61 -8.46 1.34
CA GLY A 120 5.47 -7.48 2.41
C GLY A 120 4.35 -6.48 2.10
N LEU A 121 3.86 -5.81 3.13
CA LEU A 121 2.75 -4.86 3.04
C LEU A 121 3.11 -3.54 3.72
N TRP A 122 2.62 -2.41 3.18
CA TRP A 122 2.87 -1.10 3.75
C TRP A 122 1.61 -0.21 3.67
N ALA A 123 1.07 0.13 4.82
CA ALA A 123 -0.09 1.00 4.97
C ALA A 123 0.33 2.40 5.47
N HIS A 124 -0.09 3.46 4.76
CA HIS A 124 0.23 4.85 5.10
C HIS A 124 -1.02 5.66 5.43
N ASP A 125 -1.03 6.23 6.64
CA ASP A 125 -1.97 7.23 7.17
C ASP A 125 -3.41 6.74 7.43
N HIS A 126 -3.72 5.48 7.19
CA HIS A 126 -4.94 4.81 7.64
C HIS A 126 -4.65 3.32 7.84
N PHE A 127 -5.62 2.60 8.43
CA PHE A 127 -5.52 1.16 8.61
C PHE A 127 -6.90 0.50 8.58
N ASP A 128 -6.96 -0.74 8.08
CA ASP A 128 -8.20 -1.52 8.00
C ASP A 128 -8.77 -1.81 9.40
N GLY A 129 -10.08 -1.69 9.54
CA GLY A 129 -10.77 -1.94 10.81
C GLY A 129 -10.68 -0.82 11.86
N MET A 130 -10.08 0.33 11.54
CA MET A 130 -9.82 1.37 12.53
C MET A 130 -10.88 2.46 12.61
N LEU A 131 -11.52 2.80 11.51
CA LEU A 131 -12.44 3.92 11.42
C LEU A 131 -13.76 3.51 10.76
N GLU A 132 -14.86 3.87 11.39
CA GLU A 132 -16.18 3.71 10.80
C GLU A 132 -16.44 4.82 9.79
N TRP A 133 -16.74 4.43 8.55
CA TRP A 133 -17.03 5.34 7.46
C TRP A 133 -18.55 5.39 7.22
N LYS A 134 -19.23 6.28 7.92
CA LYS A 134 -20.69 6.45 7.82
C LYS A 134 -21.12 6.81 6.40
N GLY A 135 -22.24 6.25 5.97
CA GLY A 135 -22.81 6.53 4.65
C GLY A 135 -22.21 5.75 3.48
N HIS A 136 -21.29 4.82 3.72
CA HIS A 136 -20.74 3.94 2.69
C HIS A 136 -21.29 2.54 2.75
N ALA A 137 -21.57 1.94 1.58
CA ALA A 137 -22.21 0.62 1.49
C ALA A 137 -21.40 -0.53 2.14
N TRP A 138 -20.09 -0.36 2.25
CA TRP A 138 -19.20 -1.30 2.93
C TRP A 138 -19.04 -1.00 4.43
N GLY A 139 -19.50 0.18 4.89
CA GLY A 139 -19.43 0.60 6.28
C GLY A 139 -20.33 -0.27 7.14
N SER A 140 -19.72 -1.07 7.99
CA SER A 140 -20.38 -1.79 9.07
C SER A 140 -20.17 -1.01 10.37
N PRO A 141 -20.97 -1.30 11.42
CA PRO A 141 -20.63 -0.84 12.77
C PRO A 141 -19.17 -1.22 13.08
N LEU A 142 -18.44 -0.31 13.72
CA LEU A 142 -16.98 -0.45 13.91
C LEU A 142 -16.58 -1.79 14.53
N ALA A 143 -17.37 -2.32 15.44
CA ALA A 143 -17.11 -3.62 16.06
C ALA A 143 -17.05 -4.74 15.02
N ARG A 144 -18.04 -4.84 14.14
CA ARG A 144 -18.10 -5.83 13.06
C ARG A 144 -16.98 -5.60 12.03
N TYR A 145 -16.73 -4.37 11.66
CA TYR A 145 -15.66 -4.04 10.74
C TYR A 145 -14.28 -4.46 11.27
N ARG A 146 -14.03 -4.28 12.58
CA ARG A 146 -12.80 -4.76 13.25
C ARG A 146 -12.70 -6.28 13.26
N GLU A 147 -13.80 -6.96 13.50
CA GLU A 147 -13.85 -8.43 13.45
C GLU A 147 -13.46 -8.94 12.06
N GLU A 148 -14.06 -8.39 11.02
CA GLU A 148 -13.75 -8.73 9.61
C GLU A 148 -12.30 -8.41 9.26
N ALA A 149 -11.79 -7.26 9.69
CA ALA A 149 -10.37 -6.87 9.50
C ALA A 149 -9.42 -7.83 10.22
N THR A 150 -9.78 -8.30 11.41
CA THR A 150 -9.01 -9.31 12.14
C THR A 150 -8.87 -10.61 11.35
N VAL A 151 -9.95 -11.05 10.71
CA VAL A 151 -9.92 -12.25 9.85
C VAL A 151 -9.01 -12.04 8.64
N ARG A 152 -9.06 -10.86 7.99
CA ARG A 152 -8.16 -10.53 6.88
C ARG A 152 -6.69 -10.50 7.34
N LEU A 153 -6.40 -9.84 8.44
CA LEU A 153 -5.04 -9.67 8.95
C LEU A 153 -4.35 -10.99 9.35
N ARG A 154 -5.11 -12.04 9.69
CA ARG A 154 -4.54 -13.38 9.90
C ARG A 154 -3.82 -13.91 8.65
N ARG A 155 -4.28 -13.50 7.45
CA ARG A 155 -3.63 -13.86 6.19
C ARG A 155 -2.31 -13.16 5.96
N LEU A 156 -1.92 -12.21 6.82
CA LEU A 156 -0.56 -11.65 6.83
C LEU A 156 0.48 -12.75 7.09
N ALA A 157 0.13 -13.74 7.92
CA ALA A 157 0.93 -14.96 8.16
C ALA A 157 2.41 -14.67 8.47
N GLY A 158 2.67 -13.66 9.31
CA GLY A 158 4.02 -13.26 9.74
C GLY A 158 4.85 -12.49 8.71
N ARG A 159 4.29 -12.14 7.54
CA ARG A 159 5.01 -11.32 6.56
C ARG A 159 5.24 -9.90 7.09
N PRO A 160 6.32 -9.23 6.63
CA PRO A 160 6.63 -7.86 7.04
C PRO A 160 5.48 -6.88 6.75
N LEU A 161 5.12 -6.11 7.76
CA LEU A 161 4.14 -5.02 7.65
C LEU A 161 4.78 -3.72 8.14
N LEU A 162 4.85 -2.71 7.27
CA LEU A 162 5.18 -1.35 7.66
C LEU A 162 3.89 -0.54 7.80
N VAL A 163 3.73 0.15 8.92
CA VAL A 163 2.61 1.09 9.12
C VAL A 163 3.18 2.46 9.43
N THR A 164 2.88 3.40 8.55
CA THR A 164 3.35 4.78 8.71
C THR A 164 2.19 5.70 9.10
N GLN A 165 2.45 6.65 10.00
CA GLN A 165 1.45 7.57 10.58
C GLN A 165 0.39 6.86 11.45
N ALA A 166 0.78 5.79 12.15
CA ALA A 166 -0.12 5.07 13.03
C ALA A 166 -0.26 5.76 14.40
N GLY A 167 -1.46 6.12 14.78
CA GLY A 167 -1.80 6.54 16.13
C GLY A 167 -1.75 5.38 17.16
N ALA A 168 -1.85 5.72 18.45
CA ALA A 168 -1.75 4.74 19.54
C ALA A 168 -2.80 3.61 19.42
N GLU A 169 -4.04 3.94 19.09
CA GLU A 169 -5.11 2.95 18.93
C GLU A 169 -4.87 1.98 17.77
N THR A 170 -4.33 2.48 16.65
CA THR A 170 -3.94 1.63 15.52
C THR A 170 -2.83 0.65 15.92
N LYS A 171 -1.81 1.13 16.63
CA LYS A 171 -0.72 0.30 17.13
C LYS A 171 -1.24 -0.79 18.06
N LYS A 172 -2.14 -0.43 19.00
CA LYS A 172 -2.78 -1.36 19.93
C LYS A 172 -3.60 -2.43 19.20
N PHE A 173 -4.40 -2.03 18.23
CA PHE A 173 -5.20 -2.96 17.42
C PHE A 173 -4.29 -3.94 16.67
N ILE A 174 -3.28 -3.44 15.96
CA ILE A 174 -2.35 -4.30 15.21
C ILE A 174 -1.61 -5.26 16.13
N ALA A 175 -1.14 -4.80 17.28
CA ALA A 175 -0.49 -5.65 18.26
C ALA A 175 -1.38 -6.80 18.78
N SER A 176 -2.71 -6.60 18.79
CA SER A 176 -3.66 -7.63 19.22
C SER A 176 -3.96 -8.69 18.14
N VAL A 177 -3.74 -8.39 16.86
CA VAL A 177 -4.19 -9.25 15.74
C VAL A 177 -3.05 -9.75 14.86
N ALA A 178 -1.96 -9.00 14.75
CA ALA A 178 -0.79 -9.32 13.93
C ALA A 178 0.50 -8.91 14.64
N PRO A 179 0.85 -9.56 15.76
CA PRO A 179 1.89 -9.05 16.65
C PRO A 179 3.32 -9.21 16.13
N THR A 180 3.56 -10.03 15.12
CA THR A 180 4.91 -10.34 14.65
C THR A 180 5.23 -9.59 13.36
N ASN A 181 6.50 -9.16 13.25
CA ASN A 181 7.07 -8.57 12.03
C ASN A 181 6.38 -7.28 11.56
N VAL A 182 5.93 -6.46 12.51
CA VAL A 182 5.31 -5.15 12.25
C VAL A 182 6.26 -4.03 12.67
N GLU A 183 6.46 -3.08 11.79
CA GLU A 183 7.24 -1.88 12.05
C GLU A 183 6.36 -0.64 11.92
N PHE A 184 6.57 0.30 12.83
CA PHE A 184 5.87 1.58 12.84
C PHE A 184 6.86 2.71 12.58
N LEU A 185 6.52 3.54 11.61
CA LEU A 185 7.30 4.73 11.28
C LEU A 185 6.40 5.95 11.32
N ASN A 186 6.76 6.92 12.15
CA ASN A 186 6.09 8.21 12.15
C ASN A 186 6.82 9.19 11.23
N VAL A 187 6.09 9.86 10.38
CA VAL A 187 6.61 10.90 9.47
C VAL A 187 6.16 12.25 10.02
N ASP A 188 7.09 13.02 10.54
CA ASP A 188 6.79 14.41 10.90
C ASP A 188 6.68 15.22 9.61
N MET A 189 5.43 15.39 9.16
CA MET A 189 5.14 16.10 7.90
C MET A 189 5.57 17.55 7.94
N ALA A 190 5.49 18.20 9.11
CA ALA A 190 5.91 19.59 9.24
C ALA A 190 7.45 19.72 9.15
N ALA A 191 8.17 18.85 9.84
CA ALA A 191 9.63 18.82 9.73
C ALA A 191 10.10 18.40 8.32
N HIS A 192 9.36 17.49 7.67
CA HIS A 192 9.71 16.96 6.36
C HIS A 192 9.45 17.96 5.22
N PHE A 193 8.32 18.66 5.25
CA PHE A 193 7.89 19.56 4.17
C PHE A 193 7.96 21.04 4.50
N GLY A 194 7.96 21.42 5.78
CA GLY A 194 7.73 22.79 6.22
C GLY A 194 6.25 23.15 6.17
N THR A 195 5.93 24.29 5.57
CA THR A 195 4.54 24.77 5.46
C THR A 195 3.78 24.12 4.29
N PHE A 196 2.47 24.05 4.42
CA PHE A 196 1.55 23.65 3.35
C PHE A 196 0.66 24.82 2.92
N PRO A 197 0.27 24.93 1.63
CA PRO A 197 0.72 24.08 0.52
C PRO A 197 2.18 24.37 0.09
N ASN A 198 2.81 23.40 -0.57
CA ASN A 198 4.12 23.57 -1.18
C ASN A 198 4.16 22.88 -2.57
N GLU A 199 5.33 22.87 -3.21
CA GLU A 199 5.49 22.34 -4.58
C GLU A 199 5.14 20.85 -4.69
N LEU A 200 5.37 20.07 -3.64
CA LEU A 200 5.14 18.62 -3.66
C LEU A 200 3.80 18.20 -3.11
N ALA A 201 3.28 18.94 -2.11
CA ALA A 201 2.08 18.53 -1.41
C ALA A 201 1.21 19.73 -0.99
N LYS A 202 -0.11 19.58 -1.13
CA LYS A 202 -1.10 20.61 -0.73
C LYS A 202 -1.48 20.53 0.74
N HIS A 203 -1.33 19.34 1.34
CA HIS A 203 -1.85 19.05 2.68
C HIS A 203 -0.97 18.02 3.40
N PRO A 204 -0.88 18.01 4.75
CA PRO A 204 -0.14 17.00 5.50
C PRO A 204 -0.61 15.56 5.24
N HIS A 205 -1.90 15.35 4.97
CA HIS A 205 -2.44 14.06 4.55
C HIS A 205 -2.12 13.84 3.06
N ASN A 206 -0.98 13.21 2.76
CA ASN A 206 -0.49 13.00 1.40
C ASN A 206 0.44 11.78 1.32
N ASP A 207 0.68 11.31 0.11
CA ASP A 207 1.58 10.20 -0.25
C ASP A 207 2.90 10.67 -0.89
N ARG A 208 3.19 11.98 -0.84
CA ARG A 208 4.32 12.59 -1.55
C ARG A 208 5.61 12.63 -0.74
N TRP A 209 5.53 12.36 0.56
CA TRP A 209 6.69 12.44 1.44
C TRP A 209 7.89 11.56 1.01
N PRO A 210 7.73 10.36 0.40
CA PRO A 210 8.89 9.59 -0.03
C PRO A 210 9.57 10.15 -1.29
N LEU A 211 8.96 11.12 -1.97
CA LEU A 211 9.57 11.84 -3.11
C LEU A 211 10.68 12.78 -2.67
N ARG A 212 10.70 13.16 -1.40
CA ARG A 212 11.74 14.00 -0.81
C ARG A 212 12.63 13.16 0.10
N ASP A 213 13.95 13.39 0.01
CA ASP A 213 14.90 12.72 0.89
C ASP A 213 14.78 13.22 2.34
N GLY A 214 14.93 12.31 3.27
CA GLY A 214 14.86 12.57 4.70
C GLY A 214 14.94 11.28 5.51
N PRO A 215 15.03 11.38 6.87
CA PRO A 215 15.18 10.20 7.72
C PRO A 215 14.05 9.17 7.55
N ALA A 216 12.80 9.63 7.49
CA ALA A 216 11.64 8.74 7.30
C ALA A 216 11.69 8.04 5.93
N THR A 217 12.03 8.78 4.87
CA THR A 217 12.20 8.22 3.52
C THR A 217 13.32 7.19 3.48
N ALA A 218 14.46 7.47 4.13
CA ALA A 218 15.57 6.53 4.24
C ALA A 218 15.15 5.25 4.98
N SER A 219 14.39 5.37 6.07
CA SER A 219 13.88 4.22 6.83
C SER A 219 12.92 3.37 6.00
N ALA A 220 11.97 3.97 5.29
CA ALA A 220 11.05 3.24 4.41
C ALA A 220 11.77 2.52 3.27
N ARG A 221 12.78 3.16 2.68
CA ARG A 221 13.64 2.55 1.64
C ARG A 221 14.44 1.37 2.18
N THR A 222 15.03 1.51 3.37
CA THR A 222 15.74 0.42 4.05
C THR A 222 14.82 -0.76 4.35
N TRP A 223 13.60 -0.49 4.81
CA TRP A 223 12.59 -1.53 5.02
C TRP A 223 12.28 -2.25 3.70
N PHE A 224 12.00 -1.51 2.63
CA PHE A 224 11.71 -2.08 1.31
C PHE A 224 12.88 -2.93 0.78
N ASP A 225 14.11 -2.41 0.85
CA ASP A 225 15.31 -3.12 0.40
C ASP A 225 15.50 -4.44 1.19
N ARG A 226 15.23 -4.44 2.50
CA ARG A 226 15.31 -5.65 3.35
C ARG A 226 14.24 -6.67 2.99
N VAL A 227 12.99 -6.24 2.81
CA VAL A 227 11.85 -7.13 2.50
C VAL A 227 12.00 -7.77 1.13
N THR A 228 12.60 -7.06 0.18
CA THR A 228 12.82 -7.53 -1.18
C THR A 228 14.22 -8.10 -1.42
N ALA A 229 15.07 -8.11 -0.42
CA ALA A 229 16.37 -8.79 -0.52
C ALA A 229 16.15 -10.27 -0.88
N THR A 230 17.00 -10.79 -1.74
CA THR A 230 17.05 -12.24 -1.97
C THR A 230 17.50 -12.89 -0.65
N ASP A 231 16.80 -13.91 -0.18
CA ASP A 231 17.38 -14.80 0.80
C ASP A 231 18.75 -15.22 0.27
N LYS A 232 19.81 -14.69 0.88
CA LYS A 232 21.11 -15.32 0.73
C LYS A 232 20.91 -16.72 1.27
N ALA A 233 20.82 -17.69 0.37
CA ALA A 233 20.73 -19.08 0.73
C ALA A 233 21.64 -19.31 1.94
N ALA A 234 21.05 -19.75 3.04
CA ALA A 234 21.82 -20.27 4.15
C ALA A 234 22.67 -21.39 3.56
N LYS A 235 23.96 -21.12 3.41
CA LYS A 235 24.96 -22.12 3.08
C LYS A 235 25.25 -22.95 4.32
#